data_c24ee92c628dd360aa509d6dacdd0fb0
#
_entry.id   c24ee92c628dd360aa509d6dacdd0fb0
#
_cell.length_a   1.000
_cell.length_b   1.000
_cell.length_c   1.000
_cell.angle_alpha   90.00
_cell.angle_beta   90.00
_cell.angle_gamma   90.00
#
_symmetry.space_group_name_H-M   'P 1'
#
loop_
_entity.id
_entity.type
_entity.pdbx_description
1 polymer ?
#
loop_
_entity_poly.entity_id
_entity_poly.type
_entity_poly.pdbx_seq_one_letter_code
_entity_poly.pdbx_strand_id
1 'polypeptide(L)' 'MRGVTMAYSYRCGDYPGNEACKASFLAQTEKELWKHIEVHGAIAHQEDPDKWSPEDRQQVQKLIRST' A
#
# COMPACT_ATOMS: atom_id res chain seq x y z
N MET A 1 25.63 1.20 13.04
CA MET A 1 25.18 0.88 12.51
C MET A 1 24.70 0.73 11.92
N ARG A 2 24.35 0.63 11.71
CA ARG A 2 23.88 0.39 11.15
C ARG A 2 23.29 -0.05 10.49
N GLY A 3 23.16 -0.03 10.95
CA GLY A 3 22.54 -1.12 10.24
C GLY A 3 21.68 -0.65 9.08
N VAL A 4 21.52 -1.48 8.11
CA VAL A 4 20.63 -1.16 6.99
C VAL A 4 19.20 -1.41 7.45
N THR A 5 18.40 -0.36 7.46
CA THR A 5 16.99 -0.48 7.76
C THR A 5 16.25 -0.60 6.43
N MET A 6 15.69 -1.76 6.18
CA MET A 6 14.84 -1.93 5.01
C MET A 6 13.44 -1.43 5.35
N ALA A 7 12.88 -0.69 4.45
CA ALA A 7 11.52 -0.18 4.61
C ALA A 7 10.76 -0.43 3.30
N TYR A 8 9.44 -0.44 3.42
CA TYR A 8 8.56 -0.64 2.28
C TYR A 8 7.64 0.55 2.17
N SER A 9 7.38 0.97 0.95
CA SER A 9 6.53 2.13 0.70
C SER A 9 5.51 1.83 -0.39
N TYR A 10 4.40 2.57 -0.32
CA TYR A 10 3.34 2.46 -1.31
C TYR A 10 2.66 3.82 -1.45
N ARG A 11 2.41 4.22 -2.69
CA ARG A 11 1.66 5.45 -2.96
C ARG A 11 0.36 5.06 -3.65
N CYS A 12 -0.76 5.47 -3.03
CA CYS A 12 -2.07 5.14 -3.57
C CYS A 12 -2.25 5.69 -4.98
N GLY A 13 -1.69 6.86 -5.27
CA GLY A 13 -1.78 7.47 -6.60
C GLY A 13 -1.11 6.68 -7.71
N ASP A 14 -0.27 5.71 -7.37
CA ASP A 14 0.34 4.84 -8.38
C ASP A 14 -0.63 3.77 -8.88
N TYR A 15 -1.71 3.51 -8.14
CA TYR A 15 -2.69 2.52 -8.55
C TYR A 15 -3.57 3.10 -9.67
N PRO A 16 -3.76 2.37 -10.76
CA PRO A 16 -4.59 2.88 -11.87
C PRO A 16 -5.99 3.24 -11.39
N GLY A 17 -6.42 4.44 -11.74
CA GLY A 17 -7.71 4.96 -11.31
C GLY A 17 -7.65 5.83 -10.08
N ASN A 18 -6.54 5.82 -9.34
CA ASN A 18 -6.39 6.57 -8.10
C ASN A 18 -5.38 7.70 -8.20
N GLU A 19 -5.14 8.18 -9.41
CA GLU A 19 -4.06 9.15 -9.66
C GLU A 19 -4.20 10.43 -8.84
N ALA A 20 -5.42 10.78 -8.47
CA ALA A 20 -5.66 12.00 -7.68
C ALA A 20 -5.40 11.81 -6.19
N CYS A 21 -5.24 10.59 -5.73
CA CYS A 21 -5.02 10.32 -4.31
C CYS A 21 -3.58 10.63 -3.95
N LYS A 22 -3.39 11.44 -2.89
CA LYS A 22 -2.07 11.88 -2.46
C LYS A 22 -1.49 11.04 -1.33
N ALA A 23 -2.20 10.02 -0.87
CA ALA A 23 -1.77 9.25 0.29
C ALA A 23 -0.55 8.39 -0.04
N SER A 24 0.39 8.34 0.89
CA SER A 24 1.55 7.48 0.79
C SER A 24 1.86 6.91 2.16
N PHE A 25 2.50 5.74 2.17
CA PHE A 25 2.77 5.02 3.41
C PHE A 25 4.18 4.49 3.40
N LEU A 26 4.77 4.43 4.59
CA LEU A 26 6.10 3.86 4.80
C LEU A 26 6.02 2.98 6.04
N ALA A 27 6.52 1.76 5.92
CA ALA A 27 6.50 0.82 7.03
C ALA A 27 7.76 -0.03 7.00
N GLN A 28 8.10 -0.61 8.16
CA GLN A 28 9.30 -1.43 8.26
C GLN A 28 9.11 -2.84 7.72
N THR A 29 7.86 -3.31 7.65
CA THR A 29 7.56 -4.63 7.11
C THR A 29 6.43 -4.51 6.10
N GLU A 30 6.39 -5.46 5.16
CA GLU A 30 5.29 -5.50 4.21
C GLU A 30 3.96 -5.74 4.90
N LYS A 31 3.96 -6.56 5.95
CA LYS A 31 2.73 -6.84 6.68
C LYS A 31 2.13 -5.57 7.27
N GLU A 32 2.98 -4.74 7.88
CA GLU A 32 2.53 -3.46 8.41
C GLU A 32 2.05 -2.55 7.30
N LEU A 33 2.77 -2.52 6.19
CA LEU A 33 2.39 -1.68 5.06
C LEU A 33 1.02 -2.07 4.53
N TRP A 34 0.76 -3.38 4.40
CA TRP A 34 -0.54 -3.85 3.95
C TRP A 34 -1.67 -3.43 4.87
N LYS A 35 -1.42 -3.39 6.19
CA LYS A 35 -2.42 -2.89 7.13
C LYS A 35 -2.76 -1.43 6.85
N HIS A 36 -1.74 -0.61 6.60
CA HIS A 36 -2.00 0.79 6.26
C HIS A 36 -2.77 0.91 4.95
N ILE A 37 -2.43 0.10 3.96
CA ILE A 37 -3.11 0.13 2.68
C ILE A 37 -4.58 -0.24 2.86
N GLU A 38 -4.86 -1.29 3.63
CA GLU A 38 -6.23 -1.75 3.85
C GLU A 38 -7.05 -0.70 4.60
N VAL A 39 -6.50 -0.12 5.65
CA VAL A 39 -7.20 0.91 6.42
C VAL A 39 -7.46 2.14 5.54
N HIS A 40 -6.49 2.53 4.73
CA HIS A 40 -6.67 3.66 3.82
C HIS A 40 -7.79 3.40 2.83
N GLY A 41 -7.82 2.21 2.23
CA GLY A 41 -8.88 1.86 1.29
C GLY A 41 -10.26 1.92 1.93
N ALA A 42 -10.35 1.42 3.18
CA ALA A 42 -11.62 1.41 3.88
C ALA A 42 -12.10 2.83 4.20
N ILE A 43 -11.19 3.70 4.64
CA ILE A 43 -11.57 5.03 5.12
C ILE A 43 -11.67 6.04 3.97
N ALA A 44 -10.67 6.09 3.12
CA ALA A 44 -10.60 7.13 2.09
C ALA A 44 -11.40 6.79 0.85
N HIS A 45 -11.51 5.51 0.52
CA HIS A 45 -12.16 5.06 -0.72
C HIS A 45 -13.43 4.26 -0.44
N GLN A 46 -13.79 4.09 0.83
CA GLN A 46 -15.02 3.39 1.25
C GLN A 46 -15.08 1.97 0.68
N GLU A 47 -13.93 1.33 0.62
CA GLU A 47 -13.81 -0.03 0.11
C GLU A 47 -13.80 -1.02 1.25
N ASP A 48 -14.11 -2.28 0.93
CA ASP A 48 -13.97 -3.38 1.87
C ASP A 48 -12.77 -4.21 1.44
N PRO A 49 -11.63 -4.14 2.16
CA PRO A 49 -10.43 -4.88 1.73
C PRO A 49 -10.62 -6.39 1.64
N ASP A 50 -11.56 -6.94 2.41
CA ASP A 50 -11.83 -8.37 2.36
C ASP A 50 -12.43 -8.78 1.02
N LYS A 51 -12.97 -7.82 0.27
CA LYS A 51 -13.57 -8.07 -1.03
C LYS A 51 -12.62 -7.80 -2.19
N TRP A 52 -11.40 -7.35 -1.90
CA TRP A 52 -10.42 -7.14 -2.97
C TRP A 52 -10.09 -8.49 -3.62
N SER A 53 -10.06 -8.49 -4.95
CA SER A 53 -9.72 -9.71 -5.68
C SER A 53 -8.24 -10.01 -5.57
N PRO A 54 -7.82 -11.27 -5.85
CA PRO A 54 -6.39 -11.58 -5.93
C PRO A 54 -5.66 -10.71 -6.95
N GLU A 55 -6.32 -10.37 -8.06
CA GLU A 55 -5.72 -9.51 -9.07
C GLU A 55 -5.46 -8.11 -8.53
N ASP A 56 -6.41 -7.56 -7.78
CA ASP A 56 -6.24 -6.25 -7.16
C ASP A 56 -5.05 -6.27 -6.19
N ARG A 57 -4.95 -7.31 -5.38
CA ARG A 57 -3.84 -7.42 -4.43
C ARG A 57 -2.50 -7.58 -5.13
N GLN A 58 -2.47 -8.32 -6.23
CA GLN A 58 -1.25 -8.45 -7.02
C GLN A 58 -0.83 -7.11 -7.63
N GLN A 59 -1.79 -6.33 -8.08
CA GLN A 59 -1.48 -5.01 -8.64
C GLN A 59 -0.86 -4.10 -7.57
N VAL A 60 -1.42 -4.11 -6.37
CA VAL A 60 -0.86 -3.34 -5.26
C VAL A 60 0.55 -3.86 -4.93
N GLN A 61 0.73 -5.18 -4.88
CA GLN A 61 2.02 -5.77 -4.55
C GLN A 61 3.11 -5.32 -5.52
N LYS A 62 2.77 -5.21 -6.80
CA LYS A 62 3.74 -4.76 -7.80
C LYS A 62 4.14 -3.30 -7.60
N LEU A 63 3.31 -2.52 -6.95
CA LEU A 63 3.57 -1.10 -6.74
C LEU A 63 4.27 -0.83 -5.42
N ILE A 64 4.35 -1.81 -4.54
CA ILE A 64 5.09 -1.68 -3.29
C ILE A 64 6.57 -1.64 -3.61
N ARG A 65 7.26 -0.70 -3.01
CA ARG A 65 8.69 -0.50 -3.22
C ARG A 65 9.45 -0.76 -1.94
N SER A 66 10.60 -1.40 -2.06
CA SER A 66 11.52 -1.53 -0.93
C SER A 66 12.60 -0.47 -1.06
N THR A 67 12.97 0.10 0.09
CA THR A 67 13.97 1.18 0.11
C THR A 67 15.22 0.78 0.88
#